data_239ef42d44d37893da06ab5757683a7a
#
_entry.id   239ef42d44d37893da06ab5757683a7a
#
_cell.length_a   1.000
_cell.length_b   1.000
_cell.length_c   1.000
_cell.angle_alpha   90.00
_cell.angle_beta   90.00
_cell.angle_gamma   90.00
#
_symmetry.space_group_name_H-M   'P 1'
#
loop_
_entity.id
_entity.type
_entity.pdbx_description
1 polymer ?
#
loop_
_entity_poly.entity_id
_entity_poly.type
_entity_poly.pdbx_seq_one_letter_code
_entity_poly.pdbx_strand_id
1 'polypeptide(L)'
;MNDTLKQIGSTGIVPVVVLNKADDAEPLAQALVKGGLPCAEVTFRTDAAEESIRRIAKKFPEMFVGAGTVLTTEQADRAVGAGAKFIVSPGLNPKVVEHCLKKGYPITPGIMTPTELEVALGFGLDVVKFFPAENAGGLKMIKAMSAPYTMMKFMPTGGINATNVRDYLACNKILACGGSWMVKGDLINAGNFAEIEKLTREAAAIVKEIRG
;
A
#
# COMPACT_ATOMS: atom_id res chain seq x y z
N MET A 1 14.79 9.06 -1.40
CA MET A 1 13.56 8.34 -1.85
C MET A 1 13.82 7.70 -3.21
N ASN A 2 13.68 6.39 -3.34
CA ASN A 2 13.90 5.63 -4.58
C ASN A 2 12.72 5.80 -5.57
N ASP A 3 12.88 5.31 -6.83
CA ASP A 3 11.85 5.50 -7.87
C ASP A 3 10.54 4.75 -7.58
N THR A 4 10.60 3.60 -6.90
CA THR A 4 9.42 2.87 -6.42
C THR A 4 8.57 3.74 -5.49
N LEU A 5 9.20 4.39 -4.52
CA LEU A 5 8.49 5.28 -3.57
C LEU A 5 7.96 6.53 -4.26
N LYS A 6 8.69 7.08 -5.25
CA LYS A 6 8.17 8.19 -6.07
C LYS A 6 6.91 7.77 -6.84
N GLN A 7 6.91 6.55 -7.40
CA GLN A 7 5.75 6.02 -8.09
C GLN A 7 4.56 5.78 -7.15
N ILE A 8 4.78 5.24 -5.93
CA ILE A 8 3.74 5.16 -4.89
C ILE A 8 3.21 6.56 -4.57
N GLY A 9 4.08 7.55 -4.43
CA GLY A 9 3.70 8.93 -4.17
C GLY A 9 2.82 9.53 -5.26
N SER A 10 3.09 9.25 -6.52
CA SER A 10 2.31 9.75 -7.67
C SER A 10 0.92 9.11 -7.74
N THR A 11 0.75 7.87 -7.30
CA THR A 11 -0.58 7.24 -7.22
C THR A 11 -1.46 7.87 -6.12
N GLY A 12 -0.87 8.40 -5.05
CA GLY A 12 -1.57 9.04 -3.93
C GLY A 12 -2.41 8.08 -3.08
N ILE A 13 -3.10 7.12 -3.68
CA ILE A 13 -3.88 6.07 -3.01
C ILE A 13 -3.42 4.71 -3.51
N VAL A 14 -3.13 3.79 -2.58
CA VAL A 14 -2.79 2.39 -2.86
C VAL A 14 -3.95 1.51 -2.41
N PRO A 15 -4.72 0.89 -3.33
CA PRO A 15 -5.75 -0.08 -2.99
C PRO A 15 -5.15 -1.29 -2.25
N VAL A 16 -5.61 -1.54 -1.01
CA VAL A 16 -5.19 -2.68 -0.18
C VAL A 16 -6.19 -3.81 -0.34
N VAL A 17 -5.73 -4.90 -0.92
CA VAL A 17 -6.57 -5.96 -1.47
C VAL A 17 -6.40 -7.26 -0.71
N VAL A 18 -7.51 -7.94 -0.42
CA VAL A 18 -7.55 -9.35 0.01
C VAL A 18 -8.25 -10.15 -1.08
N LEU A 19 -7.54 -11.12 -1.68
CA LEU A 19 -8.08 -12.02 -2.70
C LEU A 19 -8.18 -13.42 -2.12
N ASN A 20 -9.39 -13.98 -2.12
CA ASN A 20 -9.63 -15.36 -1.70
C ASN A 20 -9.40 -16.37 -2.83
N LYS A 21 -9.50 -15.92 -4.09
CA LYS A 21 -9.29 -16.72 -5.30
C LYS A 21 -8.40 -15.94 -6.26
N ALA A 22 -7.41 -16.62 -6.84
CA ALA A 22 -6.54 -16.01 -7.83
C ALA A 22 -7.27 -15.64 -9.14
N ASP A 23 -8.41 -16.27 -9.42
CA ASP A 23 -9.23 -15.96 -10.59
C ASP A 23 -9.83 -14.56 -10.56
N ASP A 24 -10.01 -13.98 -9.36
CA ASP A 24 -10.51 -12.61 -9.19
C ASP A 24 -9.43 -11.54 -9.45
N ALA A 25 -8.15 -11.94 -9.55
CA ALA A 25 -7.03 -11.01 -9.67
C ALA A 25 -7.06 -10.18 -10.96
N GLU A 26 -7.33 -10.82 -12.09
CA GLU A 26 -7.34 -10.16 -13.40
C GLU A 26 -8.54 -9.22 -13.58
N PRO A 27 -9.78 -9.64 -13.26
CA PRO A 27 -10.92 -8.72 -13.30
C PRO A 27 -10.76 -7.52 -12.37
N LEU A 28 -10.20 -7.74 -11.17
CA LEU A 28 -9.89 -6.66 -10.24
C LEU A 28 -8.85 -5.70 -10.82
N ALA A 29 -7.74 -6.21 -11.35
CA ALA A 29 -6.71 -5.40 -11.97
C ALA A 29 -7.27 -4.53 -13.10
N GLN A 30 -8.12 -5.11 -13.96
CA GLN A 30 -8.78 -4.38 -15.03
C GLN A 30 -9.67 -3.25 -14.50
N ALA A 31 -10.42 -3.49 -13.41
CA ALA A 31 -11.26 -2.47 -12.78
C ALA A 31 -10.42 -1.32 -12.19
N LEU A 32 -9.29 -1.62 -11.55
CA LEU A 32 -8.38 -0.62 -11.02
C LEU A 32 -7.73 0.22 -12.12
N VAL A 33 -7.26 -0.40 -13.21
CA VAL A 33 -6.70 0.30 -14.36
C VAL A 33 -7.73 1.23 -15.00
N LYS A 34 -8.93 0.72 -15.30
CA LYS A 34 -10.04 1.52 -15.88
C LYS A 34 -10.52 2.63 -14.94
N GLY A 35 -10.45 2.41 -13.64
CA GLY A 35 -10.76 3.39 -12.62
C GLY A 35 -9.69 4.48 -12.43
N GLY A 36 -8.50 4.33 -13.05
CA GLY A 36 -7.44 5.33 -13.00
C GLY A 36 -6.47 5.21 -11.82
N LEU A 37 -6.48 4.09 -11.10
CA LEU A 37 -5.48 3.73 -10.08
C LEU A 37 -4.80 2.40 -10.47
N PRO A 38 -3.85 2.39 -11.40
CA PRO A 38 -3.14 1.17 -11.82
C PRO A 38 -2.13 0.71 -10.77
N CYS A 39 -2.58 0.52 -9.54
CA CYS A 39 -1.79 0.11 -8.39
C CYS A 39 -2.59 -0.81 -7.48
N ALA A 40 -1.93 -1.75 -6.80
CA ALA A 40 -2.53 -2.58 -5.76
C ALA A 40 -1.49 -3.11 -4.77
N GLU A 41 -1.82 -3.14 -3.47
CA GLU A 41 -1.14 -3.89 -2.42
C GLU A 41 -1.92 -5.18 -2.18
N VAL A 42 -1.52 -6.30 -2.80
CA VAL A 42 -2.15 -7.62 -2.59
C VAL A 42 -1.60 -8.23 -1.31
N THR A 43 -2.46 -8.49 -0.34
CA THR A 43 -2.02 -8.92 1.00
C THR A 43 -1.82 -10.42 1.10
N PHE A 44 -0.71 -10.86 1.73
CA PHE A 44 -0.40 -12.26 2.05
C PHE A 44 -1.22 -12.79 3.24
N ARG A 45 -2.54 -12.49 3.23
CA ARG A 45 -3.52 -12.98 4.20
C ARG A 45 -4.23 -14.25 3.75
N THR A 46 -4.05 -14.64 2.48
CA THR A 46 -4.65 -15.83 1.85
C THR A 46 -3.62 -16.56 1.01
N ASP A 47 -3.86 -17.82 0.74
CA ASP A 47 -3.00 -18.63 -0.12
C ASP A 47 -3.04 -18.20 -1.59
N ALA A 48 -4.08 -17.46 -1.99
CA ALA A 48 -4.23 -16.93 -3.34
C ALA A 48 -3.31 -15.74 -3.65
N ALA A 49 -2.67 -15.12 -2.64
CA ALA A 49 -1.96 -13.86 -2.79
C ALA A 49 -0.82 -13.93 -3.82
N GLU A 50 0.06 -14.92 -3.72
CA GLU A 50 1.22 -15.08 -4.62
C GLU A 50 0.78 -15.26 -6.07
N GLU A 51 -0.16 -16.17 -6.33
CA GLU A 51 -0.66 -16.42 -7.68
C GLU A 51 -1.42 -15.21 -8.24
N SER A 52 -2.14 -14.49 -7.40
CA SER A 52 -2.81 -13.24 -7.77
C SER A 52 -1.81 -12.18 -8.24
N ILE A 53 -0.73 -11.97 -7.50
CA ILE A 53 0.36 -11.05 -7.89
C ILE A 53 0.96 -11.48 -9.23
N ARG A 54 1.24 -12.78 -9.40
CA ARG A 54 1.83 -13.33 -10.64
C ARG A 54 0.95 -13.05 -11.85
N ARG A 55 -0.36 -13.29 -11.72
CA ARG A 55 -1.32 -13.04 -12.81
C ARG A 55 -1.42 -11.56 -13.15
N ILE A 56 -1.53 -10.70 -12.14
CA ILE A 56 -1.57 -9.24 -12.35
C ILE A 56 -0.28 -8.77 -13.04
N ALA A 57 0.88 -9.10 -12.50
CA ALA A 57 2.17 -8.66 -13.05
C ALA A 57 2.39 -9.13 -14.50
N LYS A 58 1.91 -10.33 -14.84
CA LYS A 58 2.03 -10.89 -16.20
C LYS A 58 1.08 -10.24 -17.20
N LYS A 59 -0.18 -10.01 -16.81
CA LYS A 59 -1.25 -9.58 -17.73
C LYS A 59 -1.40 -8.06 -17.82
N PHE A 60 -1.02 -7.34 -16.76
CA PHE A 60 -1.12 -5.89 -16.63
C PHE A 60 0.25 -5.30 -16.27
N PRO A 61 1.22 -5.29 -17.21
CA PRO A 61 2.58 -4.81 -16.93
C PRO A 61 2.63 -3.34 -16.53
N GLU A 62 1.61 -2.56 -16.90
CA GLU A 62 1.44 -1.16 -16.49
C GLU A 62 1.05 -1.02 -15.03
N MET A 63 0.49 -2.06 -14.39
CA MET A 63 0.12 -2.02 -12.99
C MET A 63 1.33 -2.04 -12.06
N PHE A 64 1.27 -1.18 -11.07
CA PHE A 64 2.23 -1.14 -9.98
C PHE A 64 1.75 -2.01 -8.82
N VAL A 65 1.95 -3.34 -8.94
CA VAL A 65 1.51 -4.30 -7.93
C VAL A 65 2.60 -4.53 -6.89
N GLY A 66 2.21 -4.54 -5.62
CA GLY A 66 3.06 -4.89 -4.47
C GLY A 66 2.40 -5.92 -3.57
N ALA A 67 3.16 -6.40 -2.61
CA ALA A 67 2.71 -7.36 -1.61
C ALA A 67 2.57 -6.70 -0.24
N GLY A 68 1.40 -6.87 0.40
CA GLY A 68 1.13 -6.44 1.76
C GLY A 68 1.07 -7.61 2.75
N THR A 69 1.10 -7.29 4.04
CA THR A 69 1.08 -8.28 5.12
C THR A 69 2.22 -9.31 4.99
N VAL A 70 3.38 -8.86 4.53
CA VAL A 70 4.59 -9.70 4.45
C VAL A 70 5.24 -9.75 5.83
N LEU A 71 5.29 -10.95 6.42
CA LEU A 71 5.71 -11.16 7.81
C LEU A 71 7.05 -11.92 7.92
N THR A 72 7.46 -12.59 6.83
CA THR A 72 8.70 -13.38 6.81
C THR A 72 9.55 -13.08 5.58
N THR A 73 10.82 -13.46 5.65
CA THR A 73 11.76 -13.33 4.52
C THR A 73 11.34 -14.19 3.33
N GLU A 74 10.79 -15.37 3.57
CA GLU A 74 10.29 -16.29 2.55
C GLU A 74 9.10 -15.69 1.81
N GLN A 75 8.18 -15.03 2.55
CA GLN A 75 7.06 -14.32 1.91
C GLN A 75 7.56 -13.16 1.04
N ALA A 76 8.59 -12.43 1.47
CA ALA A 76 9.19 -11.36 0.66
C ALA A 76 9.78 -11.91 -0.64
N ASP A 77 10.55 -12.99 -0.57
CA ASP A 77 11.13 -13.64 -1.76
C ASP A 77 10.04 -14.19 -2.70
N ARG A 78 9.01 -14.84 -2.18
CA ARG A 78 7.86 -15.33 -2.97
C ARG A 78 7.11 -14.19 -3.65
N ALA A 79 6.88 -13.10 -2.92
CA ALA A 79 6.20 -11.93 -3.45
C ALA A 79 6.96 -11.32 -4.64
N VAL A 80 8.26 -11.08 -4.48
CA VAL A 80 9.09 -10.52 -5.56
C VAL A 80 9.23 -11.52 -6.71
N GLY A 81 9.41 -12.80 -6.43
CA GLY A 81 9.41 -13.87 -7.43
C GLY A 81 8.11 -13.98 -8.22
N ALA A 82 6.97 -13.58 -7.65
CA ALA A 82 5.69 -13.46 -8.33
C ALA A 82 5.54 -12.16 -9.14
N GLY A 83 6.45 -11.20 -9.00
CA GLY A 83 6.44 -9.92 -9.73
C GLY A 83 6.03 -8.71 -8.90
N ALA A 84 5.95 -8.82 -7.56
CA ALA A 84 5.72 -7.67 -6.70
C ALA A 84 6.87 -6.65 -6.83
N LYS A 85 6.52 -5.38 -7.02
CA LYS A 85 7.48 -4.27 -7.18
C LYS A 85 7.79 -3.56 -5.86
N PHE A 86 7.02 -3.80 -4.82
CA PHE A 86 7.24 -3.28 -3.48
C PHE A 86 6.66 -4.22 -2.42
N ILE A 87 7.21 -4.13 -1.22
CA ILE A 87 6.81 -4.91 -0.05
C ILE A 87 6.27 -3.99 1.03
N VAL A 88 5.19 -4.42 1.67
CA VAL A 88 4.60 -3.72 2.83
C VAL A 88 4.37 -4.72 3.95
N SER A 89 4.78 -4.37 5.15
CA SER A 89 4.50 -5.16 6.35
C SER A 89 3.63 -4.40 7.35
N PRO A 90 2.84 -5.08 8.19
CA PRO A 90 1.98 -4.41 9.18
C PRO A 90 2.77 -3.81 10.35
N GLY A 91 3.96 -4.34 10.62
CA GLY A 91 4.87 -3.89 11.65
C GLY A 91 6.31 -3.90 11.16
N LEU A 92 7.23 -3.35 11.94
CA LEU A 92 8.65 -3.31 11.65
C LEU A 92 9.33 -4.56 12.25
N ASN A 93 9.51 -5.59 11.41
CA ASN A 93 10.35 -6.75 11.75
C ASN A 93 11.77 -6.51 11.20
N PRO A 94 12.78 -6.28 12.06
CA PRO A 94 14.15 -5.99 11.60
C PRO A 94 14.72 -7.03 10.65
N LYS A 95 14.42 -8.33 10.85
CA LYS A 95 14.90 -9.42 9.99
C LYS A 95 14.34 -9.31 8.57
N VAL A 96 13.05 -8.99 8.44
CA VAL A 96 12.39 -8.83 7.14
C VAL A 96 12.90 -7.55 6.44
N VAL A 97 13.03 -6.44 7.19
CA VAL A 97 13.55 -5.17 6.64
C VAL A 97 14.98 -5.35 6.13
N GLU A 98 15.86 -5.93 6.95
CA GLU A 98 17.25 -6.17 6.58
C GLU A 98 17.37 -7.08 5.35
N HIS A 99 16.58 -8.16 5.30
CA HIS A 99 16.54 -9.06 4.15
C HIS A 99 16.12 -8.32 2.86
N CYS A 100 15.04 -7.55 2.92
CA CYS A 100 14.57 -6.77 1.78
C CYS A 100 15.63 -5.78 1.30
N LEU A 101 16.26 -5.04 2.22
CA LEU A 101 17.31 -4.08 1.88
C LEU A 101 18.52 -4.75 1.24
N LYS A 102 18.99 -5.89 1.77
CA LYS A 102 20.10 -6.67 1.21
C LYS A 102 19.80 -7.19 -0.19
N LYS A 103 18.55 -7.54 -0.46
CA LYS A 103 18.09 -8.02 -1.78
C LYS A 103 17.70 -6.89 -2.74
N GLY A 104 17.69 -5.63 -2.29
CA GLY A 104 17.23 -4.50 -3.10
C GLY A 104 15.71 -4.47 -3.29
N TYR A 105 14.94 -5.14 -2.43
CA TYR A 105 13.47 -5.12 -2.48
C TYR A 105 12.96 -3.84 -1.79
N PRO A 106 12.22 -2.96 -2.47
CA PRO A 106 11.64 -1.80 -1.84
C PRO A 106 10.63 -2.23 -0.75
N ILE A 107 10.85 -1.78 0.49
CA ILE A 107 10.00 -2.11 1.62
C ILE A 107 9.51 -0.87 2.36
N THR A 108 8.23 -0.88 2.75
CA THR A 108 7.61 0.12 3.62
C THR A 108 7.04 -0.59 4.86
N PRO A 109 7.83 -0.73 5.94
CA PRO A 109 7.39 -1.41 7.15
C PRO A 109 6.40 -0.56 7.95
N GLY A 110 5.49 -1.22 8.67
CA GLY A 110 4.54 -0.60 9.57
C GLY A 110 5.18 -0.13 10.87
N ILE A 111 4.78 1.05 11.35
CA ILE A 111 5.14 1.60 12.67
C ILE A 111 3.93 2.26 13.32
N MET A 112 3.99 2.46 14.62
CA MET A 112 3.00 3.21 15.39
C MET A 112 3.64 4.13 16.43
N THR A 113 4.91 3.95 16.76
CA THR A 113 5.62 4.65 17.85
C THR A 113 6.91 5.34 17.35
N PRO A 114 7.39 6.38 18.09
CA PRO A 114 8.69 6.99 17.83
C PRO A 114 9.85 5.99 17.85
N THR A 115 9.84 5.04 18.78
CA THR A 115 10.91 4.01 18.87
C THR A 115 11.01 3.18 17.59
N GLU A 116 9.88 2.73 17.03
CA GLU A 116 9.88 2.01 15.76
C GLU A 116 10.33 2.89 14.60
N LEU A 117 9.98 4.18 14.63
CA LEU A 117 10.42 5.14 13.63
C LEU A 117 11.94 5.34 13.65
N GLU A 118 12.56 5.40 14.84
CA GLU A 118 14.03 5.48 14.98
C GLU A 118 14.71 4.21 14.47
N VAL A 119 14.12 3.04 14.70
CA VAL A 119 14.62 1.79 14.11
C VAL A 119 14.54 1.85 12.56
N ALA A 120 13.45 2.37 12.01
CA ALA A 120 13.33 2.55 10.56
C ALA A 120 14.39 3.52 9.99
N LEU A 121 14.65 4.62 10.69
CA LEU A 121 15.73 5.56 10.37
C LEU A 121 17.10 4.89 10.40
N GLY A 122 17.36 4.03 11.39
CA GLY A 122 18.59 3.25 11.49
C GLY A 122 18.85 2.33 10.29
N PHE A 123 17.79 1.89 9.63
CA PHE A 123 17.84 1.16 8.36
C PHE A 123 17.94 2.07 7.11
N GLY A 124 17.98 3.39 7.28
CA GLY A 124 18.02 4.35 6.18
C GLY A 124 16.71 4.49 5.41
N LEU A 125 15.57 4.15 6.02
CA LEU A 125 14.26 4.29 5.39
C LEU A 125 13.76 5.73 5.45
N ASP A 126 13.23 6.22 4.33
CA ASP A 126 12.63 7.56 4.19
C ASP A 126 11.12 7.56 4.40
N VAL A 127 10.50 6.38 4.25
CA VAL A 127 9.04 6.19 4.25
C VAL A 127 8.69 4.99 5.10
N VAL A 128 7.65 5.14 5.92
CA VAL A 128 7.09 4.06 6.75
C VAL A 128 5.57 4.02 6.58
N LYS A 129 5.00 2.83 6.71
CA LYS A 129 3.56 2.66 6.87
C LYS A 129 3.18 3.06 8.30
N PHE A 130 2.13 3.85 8.47
CA PHE A 130 1.53 4.12 9.78
C PHE A 130 0.26 3.28 9.92
N PHE A 131 0.29 2.29 10.83
CA PHE A 131 -0.77 1.28 10.93
C PHE A 131 -0.98 0.79 12.38
N PRO A 132 -2.24 0.61 12.80
CA PRO A 132 -3.51 0.96 12.14
C PRO A 132 -3.84 2.45 12.30
N ALA A 133 -3.89 3.23 11.20
CA ALA A 133 -3.81 4.68 11.23
C ALA A 133 -4.87 5.36 12.10
N GLU A 134 -6.15 5.19 11.83
CA GLU A 134 -7.22 5.88 12.57
C GLU A 134 -7.24 5.45 14.04
N ASN A 135 -7.06 4.15 14.32
CA ASN A 135 -7.06 3.62 15.69
C ASN A 135 -5.84 4.11 16.50
N ALA A 136 -4.75 4.46 15.81
CA ALA A 136 -3.51 4.96 16.43
C ALA A 136 -3.46 6.50 16.53
N GLY A 137 -4.59 7.20 16.35
CA GLY A 137 -4.70 8.65 16.47
C GLY A 137 -4.63 9.43 15.16
N GLY A 138 -4.62 8.72 14.02
CA GLY A 138 -4.81 9.28 12.70
C GLY A 138 -3.80 10.34 12.30
N LEU A 139 -4.27 11.30 11.50
CA LEU A 139 -3.44 12.39 11.00
C LEU A 139 -2.87 13.28 12.12
N LYS A 140 -3.58 13.39 13.25
CA LYS A 140 -3.10 14.15 14.42
C LYS A 140 -1.82 13.53 14.99
N MET A 141 -1.80 12.19 15.14
CA MET A 141 -0.63 11.48 15.64
C MET A 141 0.55 11.56 14.65
N ILE A 142 0.29 11.40 13.35
CA ILE A 142 1.33 11.54 12.32
C ILE A 142 1.95 12.94 12.36
N LYS A 143 1.17 14.00 12.49
CA LYS A 143 1.68 15.37 12.60
C LYS A 143 2.54 15.55 13.86
N ALA A 144 2.12 15.02 14.99
CA ALA A 144 2.89 15.07 16.24
C ALA A 144 4.24 14.32 16.12
N MET A 145 4.21 13.09 15.56
CA MET A 145 5.43 12.31 15.33
C MET A 145 6.35 12.97 14.30
N SER A 146 5.82 13.56 13.24
CA SER A 146 6.64 14.17 12.20
C SER A 146 7.34 15.47 12.61
N ALA A 147 6.98 16.06 13.74
CA ALA A 147 7.61 17.28 14.22
C ALA A 147 9.13 17.09 14.51
N PRO A 148 9.58 16.09 15.29
CA PRO A 148 10.99 15.81 15.46
C PRO A 148 11.63 15.07 14.25
N TYR A 149 10.84 14.33 13.45
CA TYR A 149 11.35 13.52 12.33
C TYR A 149 10.99 14.18 10.98
N THR A 150 11.55 15.36 10.74
CA THR A 150 11.21 16.23 9.62
C THR A 150 11.46 15.61 8.23
N MET A 151 12.40 14.66 8.13
CA MET A 151 12.76 13.97 6.90
C MET A 151 11.80 12.84 6.51
N MET A 152 11.01 12.31 7.47
CA MET A 152 10.17 11.14 7.25
C MET A 152 8.87 11.48 6.50
N LYS A 153 8.45 10.52 5.67
CA LYS A 153 7.12 10.46 5.06
C LYS A 153 6.37 9.24 5.56
N PHE A 154 5.05 9.32 5.51
CA PHE A 154 4.17 8.27 6.03
C PHE A 154 3.22 7.77 4.94
N MET A 155 2.88 6.48 5.03
CA MET A 155 1.82 5.84 4.27
C MET A 155 0.77 5.30 5.25
N PRO A 156 -0.19 6.16 5.70
CA PRO A 156 -1.25 5.73 6.63
C PRO A 156 -2.14 4.68 5.98
N THR A 157 -2.45 3.63 6.77
CA THR A 157 -3.32 2.53 6.38
C THR A 157 -4.16 2.10 7.58
N GLY A 158 -5.42 1.75 7.35
CA GLY A 158 -6.36 1.34 8.40
C GLY A 158 -7.30 2.46 8.83
N GLY A 159 -8.58 2.31 8.48
CA GLY A 159 -9.62 3.31 8.71
C GLY A 159 -9.67 4.45 7.68
N ILE A 160 -8.76 4.45 6.69
CA ILE A 160 -8.80 5.43 5.59
C ILE A 160 -9.95 5.09 4.64
N ASN A 161 -10.72 6.11 4.26
CA ASN A 161 -11.90 5.98 3.41
C ASN A 161 -12.15 7.29 2.63
N ALA A 162 -13.22 7.33 1.81
CA ALA A 162 -13.54 8.46 0.96
C ALA A 162 -13.80 9.78 1.73
N THR A 163 -14.20 9.71 3.00
CA THR A 163 -14.54 10.90 3.79
C THR A 163 -13.32 11.56 4.44
N ASN A 164 -12.28 10.78 4.81
CA ASN A 164 -11.11 11.30 5.52
C ASN A 164 -9.83 11.36 4.66
N VAL A 165 -9.77 10.67 3.53
CA VAL A 165 -8.56 10.59 2.69
C VAL A 165 -8.07 11.96 2.19
N ARG A 166 -8.98 12.92 2.00
CA ARG A 166 -8.65 14.29 1.54
C ARG A 166 -7.70 14.99 2.50
N ASP A 167 -7.98 14.95 3.80
CA ASP A 167 -7.16 15.57 4.84
C ASP A 167 -5.76 14.95 4.91
N TYR A 168 -5.68 13.62 4.71
CA TYR A 168 -4.41 12.92 4.63
C TYR A 168 -3.62 13.36 3.39
N LEU A 169 -4.24 13.34 2.21
CA LEU A 169 -3.57 13.69 0.95
C LEU A 169 -3.08 15.14 0.91
N ALA A 170 -3.77 16.06 1.58
CA ALA A 170 -3.37 17.45 1.70
C ALA A 170 -2.16 17.67 2.63
N CYS A 171 -1.81 16.68 3.46
CA CYS A 171 -0.68 16.79 4.37
C CYS A 171 0.65 16.44 3.67
N ASN A 172 1.61 17.35 3.68
CA ASN A 172 2.90 17.19 3.03
C ASN A 172 3.78 16.05 3.62
N LYS A 173 3.41 15.50 4.79
CA LYS A 173 4.07 14.35 5.40
C LYS A 173 3.56 13.01 4.87
N ILE A 174 2.45 13.00 4.15
CA ILE A 174 1.86 11.79 3.58
C ILE A 174 2.39 11.58 2.18
N LEU A 175 3.00 10.41 1.95
CA LEU A 175 3.43 10.00 0.62
C LEU A 175 2.23 9.51 -0.21
N ALA A 176 1.50 8.53 0.32
CA ALA A 176 0.28 7.96 -0.24
C ALA A 176 -0.57 7.39 0.90
N CYS A 177 -1.83 7.08 0.64
CA CYS A 177 -2.75 6.44 1.60
C CYS A 177 -3.07 5.02 1.18
N GLY A 178 -2.92 4.04 2.09
CA GLY A 178 -3.44 2.70 1.87
C GLY A 178 -4.92 2.63 2.24
N GLY A 179 -5.77 2.17 1.33
CA GLY A 179 -7.20 2.08 1.57
C GLY A 179 -7.86 0.88 0.90
N SER A 180 -8.95 0.37 1.50
CA SER A 180 -9.67 -0.79 0.98
C SER A 180 -11.13 -0.50 0.60
N TRP A 181 -11.60 0.74 0.77
CA TRP A 181 -13.03 1.06 0.55
C TRP A 181 -13.49 0.88 -0.88
N MET A 182 -12.61 1.02 -1.89
CA MET A 182 -12.91 0.80 -3.30
C MET A 182 -12.78 -0.67 -3.72
N VAL A 183 -12.09 -1.50 -2.91
CA VAL A 183 -11.79 -2.91 -3.20
C VAL A 183 -12.29 -3.82 -2.07
N LYS A 184 -13.51 -3.57 -1.58
CA LYS A 184 -14.11 -4.37 -0.51
C LYS A 184 -14.22 -5.83 -0.89
N GLY A 185 -13.94 -6.73 0.06
CA GLY A 185 -13.95 -8.16 -0.17
C GLY A 185 -15.31 -8.71 -0.59
N ASP A 186 -16.42 -8.11 -0.11
CA ASP A 186 -17.77 -8.48 -0.53
C ASP A 186 -18.03 -8.18 -2.03
N LEU A 187 -17.55 -7.03 -2.53
CA LEU A 187 -17.64 -6.69 -3.95
C LEU A 187 -16.80 -7.64 -4.81
N ILE A 188 -15.58 -7.96 -4.38
CA ILE A 188 -14.70 -8.90 -5.09
C ILE A 188 -15.36 -10.29 -5.16
N ASN A 189 -15.78 -10.82 -4.00
CA ASN A 189 -16.38 -12.15 -3.89
C ASN A 189 -17.72 -12.27 -4.68
N ALA A 190 -18.43 -11.16 -4.84
CA ALA A 190 -19.65 -11.09 -5.65
C ALA A 190 -19.37 -10.87 -7.15
N GLY A 191 -18.10 -10.70 -7.56
CA GLY A 191 -17.75 -10.38 -8.95
C GLY A 191 -18.19 -8.98 -9.41
N ASN A 192 -18.50 -8.07 -8.46
CA ASN A 192 -19.00 -6.72 -8.78
C ASN A 192 -17.86 -5.76 -9.12
N PHE A 193 -17.10 -6.08 -10.15
CA PHE A 193 -15.95 -5.28 -10.60
C PHE A 193 -16.37 -3.95 -11.24
N ALA A 194 -17.61 -3.81 -11.70
CA ALA A 194 -18.14 -2.54 -12.18
C ALA A 194 -18.24 -1.49 -11.06
N GLU A 195 -18.70 -1.89 -9.87
CA GLU A 195 -18.74 -1.00 -8.72
C GLU A 195 -17.33 -0.68 -8.22
N ILE A 196 -16.42 -1.65 -8.25
CA ILE A 196 -14.99 -1.42 -7.92
C ILE A 196 -14.39 -0.39 -8.87
N GLU A 197 -14.61 -0.49 -10.18
CA GLU A 197 -14.15 0.50 -11.17
C GLU A 197 -14.68 1.90 -10.84
N LYS A 198 -15.99 2.01 -10.53
CA LYS A 198 -16.63 3.28 -10.18
C LYS A 198 -15.99 3.89 -8.91
N LEU A 199 -15.90 3.13 -7.82
CA LEU A 199 -15.31 3.59 -6.55
C LEU A 199 -13.82 3.95 -6.72
N THR A 200 -13.10 3.23 -7.58
CA THR A 200 -11.72 3.52 -7.93
C THR A 200 -11.61 4.85 -8.68
N ARG A 201 -12.52 5.12 -9.63
CA ARG A 201 -12.57 6.40 -10.36
C ARG A 201 -12.85 7.57 -9.43
N GLU A 202 -13.74 7.40 -8.46
CA GLU A 202 -14.01 8.40 -7.43
C GLU A 202 -12.75 8.65 -6.57
N ALA A 203 -12.04 7.60 -6.18
CA ALA A 203 -10.78 7.73 -5.43
C ALA A 203 -9.68 8.43 -6.25
N ALA A 204 -9.53 8.09 -7.52
CA ALA A 204 -8.59 8.75 -8.43
C ALA A 204 -8.91 10.23 -8.63
N ALA A 205 -10.20 10.58 -8.71
CA ALA A 205 -10.62 11.97 -8.81
C ALA A 205 -10.24 12.78 -7.57
N ILE A 206 -10.33 12.20 -6.37
CA ILE A 206 -9.88 12.85 -5.12
C ILE A 206 -8.37 13.12 -5.17
N VAL A 207 -7.56 12.17 -5.64
CA VAL A 207 -6.11 12.38 -5.77
C VAL A 207 -5.81 13.53 -6.72
N LYS A 208 -6.47 13.54 -7.88
CA LYS A 208 -6.29 14.59 -8.89
C LYS A 208 -6.70 15.98 -8.37
N GLU A 209 -7.78 16.06 -7.59
CA GLU A 209 -8.25 17.30 -7.00
C GLU A 209 -7.25 17.89 -5.99
N ILE A 210 -6.61 17.03 -5.19
CA ILE A 210 -5.74 17.49 -4.08
C ILE A 210 -4.29 17.63 -4.51
N ARG A 211 -3.81 16.88 -5.50
CA ARG A 211 -2.38 16.79 -5.85
C ARG A 211 -2.07 17.07 -7.32
N GLY A 212 -3.09 17.12 -8.19
CA GLY A 212 -2.97 17.45 -9.60
C GLY A 212 -2.98 18.92 -9.81
#